data_35cf2c98cf014ab558a3070fc6b06495
#
_entry.id   35cf2c98cf014ab558a3070fc6b06495
#
_cell.length_a   1.000
_cell.length_b   1.000
_cell.length_c   1.000
_cell.angle_alpha   90.00
_cell.angle_beta   90.00
_cell.angle_gamma   90.00
#
_symmetry.space_group_name_H-M   'P 1'
#
loop_
_entity.id
_entity.type
_entity.pdbx_description
1 polymer ?
#
loop_
_entity_poly.entity_id
_entity_poly.type
_entity_poly.pdbx_seq_one_letter_code
_entity_poly.pdbx_strand_id
1 'polypeptide(L)'
;VKVEDVLVGDILVVKAGEKIPVDGIVVKGSSELDTSALTGESELVEVEEGAIVLSGSINTLNVIEIKTTSLFENSTVSKILELLESATDKKAKTETVISKISKIYTPVVVILAVLIMVLFPLVFKISTHDSIYRGLTFLVVSCPCAIAISIPLSYFTAIGVAGKRGILIKGSNYLDNLSEATSIIFDKTGTLTNGAFTVSNIEIIDKKYTKDEIINILVMGESYSDHPIAKSILRLKDTDIDSSKVKNFKEMTGKGISFTLDNKKILIGNSKLCKKCENEATIHLNIDGKHVASITIDDGIKNNAKEAITKLKSYGIKTYMFTGDKKDVALDIGHKLDIDEIKYEMLPTDKFECYEKVSESNKITIFVGDGINDAPVLKRADIGISMGGVGADSAIEASDIVLMSDEVEHIPQ
;
A
#
# COMPACT_ATOMS: atom_id res chain seq x y z
N VAL A 1 26.42 21.03 3.64
CA VAL A 1 25.53 21.77 4.55
C VAL A 1 24.67 20.74 5.26
N LYS A 2 24.39 20.89 6.55
CA LYS A 2 23.41 20.04 7.22
C LYS A 2 22.01 20.46 6.78
N VAL A 3 21.09 19.51 6.71
CA VAL A 3 19.73 19.75 6.18
C VAL A 3 18.95 20.70 7.11
N GLU A 4 19.24 20.65 8.42
CA GLU A 4 18.65 21.52 9.44
C GLU A 4 19.05 22.99 9.29
N ASP A 5 20.18 23.29 8.61
CA ASP A 5 20.69 24.64 8.40
C ASP A 5 20.15 25.29 7.10
N VAL A 6 19.35 24.58 6.31
CA VAL A 6 18.80 25.05 5.04
C VAL A 6 17.62 25.99 5.27
N LEU A 7 17.69 27.18 4.67
CA LEU A 7 16.63 28.19 4.77
C LEU A 7 15.74 28.21 3.52
N VAL A 8 14.54 28.74 3.68
CA VAL A 8 13.63 28.95 2.53
C VAL A 8 14.25 29.96 1.56
N GLY A 9 14.34 29.57 0.29
CA GLY A 9 14.93 30.38 -0.77
C GLY A 9 16.38 30.03 -1.11
N ASP A 10 17.03 29.13 -0.35
CA ASP A 10 18.36 28.64 -0.68
C ASP A 10 18.35 27.82 -1.97
N ILE A 11 19.47 27.82 -2.68
CA ILE A 11 19.67 27.02 -3.89
C ILE A 11 20.52 25.81 -3.54
N LEU A 12 19.92 24.63 -3.69
CA LEU A 12 20.58 23.34 -3.47
C LEU A 12 20.92 22.67 -4.81
N VAL A 13 22.10 22.10 -4.91
CA VAL A 13 22.54 21.30 -6.07
C VAL A 13 22.34 19.84 -5.72
N VAL A 14 21.49 19.15 -6.45
CA VAL A 14 21.19 17.72 -6.26
C VAL A 14 21.73 16.95 -7.45
N LYS A 15 22.67 16.04 -7.18
CA LYS A 15 23.30 15.18 -8.19
C LYS A 15 22.48 13.91 -8.42
N ALA A 16 22.77 13.23 -9.53
CA ALA A 16 22.22 11.90 -9.77
C ALA A 16 22.59 10.94 -8.62
N GLY A 17 21.59 10.17 -8.14
CA GLY A 17 21.69 9.28 -6.99
C GLY A 17 21.50 9.96 -5.63
N GLU A 18 21.39 11.29 -5.55
CA GLU A 18 21.17 12.00 -4.28
C GLU A 18 19.67 12.19 -4.00
N LYS A 19 19.31 12.13 -2.72
CA LYS A 19 17.96 12.46 -2.25
C LYS A 19 17.75 13.97 -2.16
N ILE A 20 16.57 14.44 -2.51
CA ILE A 20 16.13 15.81 -2.30
C ILE A 20 15.89 16.01 -0.80
N PRO A 21 16.61 16.95 -0.13
CA PRO A 21 16.56 17.05 1.32
C PRO A 21 15.34 17.82 1.85
N VAL A 22 14.84 18.81 1.10
CA VAL A 22 13.68 19.64 1.45
C VAL A 22 12.86 19.96 0.21
N ASP A 23 11.58 20.25 0.36
CA ASP A 23 10.70 20.58 -0.76
C ASP A 23 11.15 21.85 -1.46
N GLY A 24 11.05 21.90 -2.79
CA GLY A 24 11.54 23.02 -3.57
C GLY A 24 10.97 23.07 -4.97
N ILE A 25 11.52 24.02 -5.76
CA ILE A 25 11.21 24.21 -7.19
C ILE A 25 12.52 24.13 -7.98
N VAL A 26 12.53 23.37 -9.07
CA VAL A 26 13.67 23.32 -9.98
C VAL A 26 13.89 24.68 -10.61
N VAL A 27 15.08 25.28 -10.43
CA VAL A 27 15.45 26.58 -11.01
C VAL A 27 16.39 26.41 -12.17
N LYS A 28 17.06 25.25 -12.31
CA LYS A 28 17.94 24.96 -13.42
C LYS A 28 18.15 23.47 -13.61
N GLY A 29 18.11 23.03 -14.85
CA GLY A 29 18.32 21.63 -15.25
C GLY A 29 17.01 20.89 -15.48
N SER A 30 17.13 19.66 -15.98
CA SER A 30 16.04 18.71 -16.11
C SER A 30 16.55 17.31 -15.76
N SER A 31 15.71 16.52 -15.10
CA SER A 31 16.04 15.17 -14.69
C SER A 31 14.77 14.33 -14.53
N GLU A 32 14.93 13.10 -14.12
CA GLU A 32 13.85 12.23 -13.67
C GLU A 32 14.03 11.97 -12.17
N LEU A 33 12.93 11.99 -11.44
CA LEU A 33 12.92 11.73 -10.01
C LEU A 33 12.23 10.40 -9.74
N ASP A 34 12.86 9.57 -8.93
CA ASP A 34 12.23 8.43 -8.30
C ASP A 34 11.50 8.91 -7.04
N THR A 35 10.18 8.93 -7.11
CA THR A 35 9.29 9.32 -6.01
C THR A 35 8.70 8.10 -5.30
N SER A 36 9.12 6.88 -5.65
CA SER A 36 8.54 5.63 -5.13
C SER A 36 8.54 5.54 -3.60
N ALA A 37 9.58 6.09 -2.96
CA ALA A 37 9.63 6.18 -1.50
C ALA A 37 8.58 7.12 -0.87
N LEU A 38 7.90 7.95 -1.64
CA LEU A 38 6.86 8.88 -1.17
C LEU A 38 5.48 8.46 -1.62
N THR A 39 5.33 8.11 -2.89
CA THR A 39 4.02 7.85 -3.52
C THR A 39 3.69 6.37 -3.64
N GLY A 40 4.67 5.49 -3.55
CA GLY A 40 4.57 4.06 -3.86
C GLY A 40 4.59 3.75 -5.36
N GLU A 41 4.57 4.79 -6.21
CA GLU A 41 4.52 4.61 -7.66
C GLU A 41 5.93 4.43 -8.23
N SER A 42 6.14 3.38 -9.03
CA SER A 42 7.45 3.08 -9.63
C SER A 42 7.73 3.90 -10.90
N GLU A 43 6.79 4.72 -11.35
CA GLU A 43 6.99 5.60 -12.51
C GLU A 43 7.90 6.77 -12.13
N LEU A 44 8.94 7.00 -12.95
CA LEU A 44 9.84 8.14 -12.76
C LEU A 44 9.14 9.44 -13.19
N VAL A 45 9.22 10.45 -12.34
CA VAL A 45 8.61 11.76 -12.60
C VAL A 45 9.62 12.66 -13.32
N GLU A 46 9.30 13.06 -14.55
CA GLU A 46 10.11 14.02 -15.31
C GLU A 46 9.98 15.42 -14.72
N VAL A 47 11.09 16.08 -14.40
CA VAL A 47 11.13 17.43 -13.85
C VAL A 47 11.99 18.36 -14.72
N GLU A 48 11.45 19.55 -14.97
CA GLU A 48 12.09 20.66 -15.73
C GLU A 48 12.06 21.94 -14.87
N GLU A 49 12.67 23.01 -15.37
CA GLU A 49 12.64 24.31 -14.69
C GLU A 49 11.21 24.76 -14.39
N GLY A 50 10.94 25.09 -13.13
CA GLY A 50 9.63 25.43 -12.60
C GLY A 50 8.85 24.26 -12.00
N ALA A 51 9.31 23.02 -12.15
CA ALA A 51 8.66 21.86 -11.53
C ALA A 51 8.84 21.86 -10.01
N ILE A 52 7.79 21.47 -9.29
CA ILE A 52 7.84 21.26 -7.84
C ILE A 52 8.48 19.91 -7.58
N VAL A 53 9.39 19.86 -6.59
CA VAL A 53 10.06 18.65 -6.16
C VAL A 53 9.89 18.48 -4.65
N LEU A 54 9.65 17.22 -4.24
CA LEU A 54 9.37 16.88 -2.84
C LEU A 54 10.61 16.28 -2.18
N SER A 55 10.81 16.60 -0.90
CA SER A 55 11.83 15.98 -0.06
C SER A 55 11.63 14.47 0.01
N GLY A 56 12.73 13.73 0.00
CA GLY A 56 12.71 12.26 -0.01
C GLY A 56 12.76 11.63 -1.40
N SER A 57 12.40 12.36 -2.48
CA SER A 57 12.59 11.89 -3.86
C SER A 57 14.08 11.72 -4.20
N ILE A 58 14.41 10.76 -5.05
CA ILE A 58 15.80 10.50 -5.50
C ILE A 58 15.96 11.03 -6.92
N ASN A 59 16.95 11.87 -7.12
CA ASN A 59 17.33 12.35 -8.45
C ASN A 59 18.07 11.23 -9.21
N THR A 60 17.62 10.84 -10.42
CA THR A 60 18.15 9.64 -11.10
C THR A 60 19.17 9.93 -12.20
N LEU A 61 19.03 11.02 -12.96
CA LEU A 61 19.82 11.20 -14.19
C LEU A 61 20.81 12.37 -14.15
N ASN A 62 20.31 13.59 -14.13
CA ASN A 62 21.13 14.78 -14.30
C ASN A 62 21.20 15.60 -13.01
N VAL A 63 22.23 16.46 -12.94
CA VAL A 63 22.31 17.46 -11.85
C VAL A 63 21.21 18.51 -12.03
N ILE A 64 20.47 18.78 -10.99
CA ILE A 64 19.46 19.84 -10.92
C ILE A 64 19.80 20.83 -9.80
N GLU A 65 19.42 22.09 -9.99
CA GLU A 65 19.45 23.12 -8.95
C GLU A 65 18.00 23.37 -8.50
N ILE A 66 17.74 23.24 -7.22
CA ILE A 66 16.43 23.45 -6.62
C ILE A 66 16.46 24.64 -5.67
N LYS A 67 15.44 25.50 -5.74
CA LYS A 67 15.21 26.55 -4.78
C LYS A 67 14.24 26.03 -3.72
N THR A 68 14.67 26.05 -2.46
CA THR A 68 13.88 25.55 -1.34
C THR A 68 12.61 26.38 -1.10
N THR A 69 11.49 25.72 -0.85
CA THR A 69 10.19 26.35 -0.55
C THR A 69 9.73 26.13 0.88
N SER A 70 10.35 25.20 1.60
CA SER A 70 10.04 24.88 3.00
C SER A 70 11.31 24.75 3.83
N LEU A 71 11.17 24.86 5.17
CA LEU A 71 12.18 24.42 6.11
C LEU A 71 12.13 22.90 6.25
N PHE A 72 13.20 22.28 6.74
CA PHE A 72 13.26 20.83 6.96
C PHE A 72 12.10 20.33 7.84
N GLU A 73 11.81 21.03 8.95
CA GLU A 73 10.71 20.68 9.86
C GLU A 73 9.32 20.65 9.18
N ASN A 74 9.14 21.46 8.15
CA ASN A 74 7.88 21.57 7.38
C ASN A 74 7.91 20.81 6.06
N SER A 75 8.97 20.06 5.79
CA SER A 75 9.13 19.25 4.56
C SER A 75 8.17 18.07 4.55
N THR A 76 7.91 17.54 3.35
CA THR A 76 7.03 16.37 3.16
C THR A 76 7.49 15.17 4.01
N VAL A 77 8.80 14.89 4.06
CA VAL A 77 9.33 13.80 4.89
C VAL A 77 9.09 14.04 6.38
N SER A 78 9.34 15.25 6.88
CA SER A 78 9.12 15.58 8.31
C SER A 78 7.64 15.45 8.70
N LYS A 79 6.72 15.86 7.84
CA LYS A 79 5.27 15.67 8.06
C LYS A 79 4.88 14.20 8.12
N ILE A 80 5.44 13.35 7.24
CA ILE A 80 5.20 11.91 7.28
C ILE A 80 5.68 11.30 8.60
N LEU A 81 6.86 11.71 9.09
CA LEU A 81 7.39 11.25 10.38
C LEU A 81 6.52 11.71 11.56
N GLU A 82 6.06 12.95 11.56
CA GLU A 82 5.13 13.48 12.57
C GLU A 82 3.80 12.71 12.59
N LEU A 83 3.26 12.37 11.41
CA LEU A 83 2.08 11.53 11.29
C LEU A 83 2.30 10.14 11.87
N LEU A 84 3.47 9.52 11.65
CA LEU A 84 3.82 8.23 12.23
C LEU A 84 3.87 8.27 13.77
N GLU A 85 4.42 9.31 14.35
CA GLU A 85 4.45 9.50 15.82
C GLU A 85 3.04 9.70 16.38
N SER A 86 2.26 10.61 15.79
CA SER A 86 0.91 10.95 16.25
C SER A 86 -0.11 9.81 16.06
N ALA A 87 0.10 8.93 15.07
CA ALA A 87 -0.79 7.81 14.77
C ALA A 87 -0.95 6.84 15.94
N THR A 88 0.13 6.65 16.73
CA THR A 88 0.12 5.74 17.90
C THR A 88 -0.85 6.23 18.98
N ASP A 89 -0.92 7.54 19.19
CA ASP A 89 -1.76 8.14 20.26
C ASP A 89 -3.24 8.16 19.88
N LYS A 90 -3.56 8.19 18.59
CA LYS A 90 -4.94 8.28 18.07
C LYS A 90 -5.63 6.93 17.97
N LYS A 91 -4.91 5.81 18.01
CA LYS A 91 -5.50 4.47 17.90
C LYS A 91 -6.37 4.16 19.11
N ALA A 92 -7.64 3.85 18.89
CA ALA A 92 -8.59 3.54 19.94
C ALA A 92 -8.20 2.26 20.71
N LYS A 93 -8.27 2.32 22.06
CA LYS A 93 -8.09 1.14 22.92
C LYS A 93 -9.35 0.29 22.85
N THR A 94 -9.31 -0.81 22.14
CA THR A 94 -10.42 -1.74 22.05
C THR A 94 -10.55 -2.56 23.33
N GLU A 95 -11.70 -2.51 23.99
CA GLU A 95 -12.01 -3.38 25.12
C GLU A 95 -12.30 -4.79 24.62
N THR A 96 -11.65 -5.79 25.21
CA THR A 96 -11.94 -7.20 24.89
C THR A 96 -13.34 -7.59 25.32
N VAL A 97 -13.97 -8.55 24.62
CA VAL A 97 -15.29 -9.10 24.95
C VAL A 97 -15.36 -9.57 26.41
N ILE A 98 -14.28 -10.20 26.91
CA ILE A 98 -14.17 -10.65 28.29
C ILE A 98 -14.29 -9.48 29.27
N SER A 99 -13.62 -8.35 28.98
CA SER A 99 -13.69 -7.14 29.83
C SER A 99 -15.11 -6.58 29.90
N LYS A 100 -15.81 -6.52 28.76
CA LYS A 100 -17.21 -6.06 28.69
C LYS A 100 -18.15 -6.95 29.52
N ILE A 101 -18.03 -8.26 29.39
CA ILE A 101 -18.84 -9.23 30.15
C ILE A 101 -18.53 -9.11 31.65
N SER A 102 -17.25 -9.08 32.03
CA SER A 102 -16.83 -9.04 33.44
C SER A 102 -17.31 -7.78 34.17
N LYS A 103 -17.39 -6.64 33.51
CA LYS A 103 -17.89 -5.37 34.08
C LYS A 103 -19.33 -5.45 34.60
N ILE A 104 -20.16 -6.26 33.97
CA ILE A 104 -21.57 -6.41 34.36
C ILE A 104 -21.78 -7.66 35.21
N TYR A 105 -21.22 -8.79 34.79
CA TYR A 105 -21.42 -10.09 35.42
C TYR A 105 -20.92 -10.12 36.87
N THR A 106 -19.70 -9.66 37.13
CA THR A 106 -19.10 -9.74 38.45
C THR A 106 -19.85 -8.96 39.50
N PRO A 107 -20.25 -7.69 39.33
CA PRO A 107 -21.05 -6.98 40.30
C PRO A 107 -22.42 -7.65 40.57
N VAL A 108 -23.07 -8.17 39.52
CA VAL A 108 -24.38 -8.84 39.66
C VAL A 108 -24.28 -10.08 40.53
N VAL A 109 -23.30 -10.93 40.28
CA VAL A 109 -23.06 -12.16 41.06
C VAL A 109 -22.71 -11.84 42.51
N VAL A 110 -21.87 -10.83 42.76
CA VAL A 110 -21.54 -10.41 44.13
C VAL A 110 -22.73 -9.88 44.87
N ILE A 111 -23.57 -9.04 44.24
CA ILE A 111 -24.79 -8.51 44.82
C ILE A 111 -25.77 -9.66 45.19
N LEU A 112 -25.96 -10.60 44.28
CA LEU A 112 -26.83 -11.77 44.53
C LEU A 112 -26.30 -12.63 45.68
N ALA A 113 -25.00 -12.85 45.77
CA ALA A 113 -24.41 -13.60 46.88
C ALA A 113 -24.64 -12.90 48.24
N VAL A 114 -24.44 -11.57 48.28
CA VAL A 114 -24.73 -10.78 49.49
C VAL A 114 -26.23 -10.84 49.86
N LEU A 115 -27.09 -10.76 48.86
CA LEU A 115 -28.53 -10.91 49.10
C LEU A 115 -28.88 -12.28 49.70
N ILE A 116 -28.30 -13.36 49.21
CA ILE A 116 -28.46 -14.71 49.77
C ILE A 116 -28.00 -14.73 51.24
N MET A 117 -26.81 -14.19 51.55
CA MET A 117 -26.27 -14.16 52.91
C MET A 117 -27.16 -13.37 53.90
N VAL A 118 -27.82 -12.29 53.44
CA VAL A 118 -28.62 -11.41 54.29
C VAL A 118 -30.09 -11.83 54.34
N LEU A 119 -30.72 -12.15 53.21
CA LEU A 119 -32.16 -12.43 53.15
C LEU A 119 -32.51 -13.83 53.64
N PHE A 120 -31.65 -14.84 53.49
CA PHE A 120 -31.95 -16.20 53.89
C PHE A 120 -32.15 -16.35 55.40
N PRO A 121 -31.35 -15.75 56.28
CA PRO A 121 -31.60 -15.75 57.70
C PRO A 121 -32.92 -15.02 58.08
N LEU A 122 -33.16 -13.89 57.39
CA LEU A 122 -34.33 -13.02 57.71
C LEU A 122 -35.65 -13.61 57.24
N VAL A 123 -35.73 -14.16 56.03
CA VAL A 123 -36.97 -14.62 55.40
C VAL A 123 -37.21 -16.10 55.69
N PHE A 124 -36.20 -16.95 55.56
CA PHE A 124 -36.34 -18.41 55.67
C PHE A 124 -35.94 -18.94 57.03
N LYS A 125 -35.49 -18.08 57.99
CA LYS A 125 -35.06 -18.45 59.35
C LYS A 125 -33.94 -19.51 59.36
N ILE A 126 -33.09 -19.48 58.30
CA ILE A 126 -31.95 -20.38 58.19
C ILE A 126 -30.82 -19.82 59.07
N SER A 127 -29.96 -20.71 59.62
CA SER A 127 -28.79 -20.29 60.39
C SER A 127 -27.93 -19.31 59.58
N THR A 128 -27.40 -18.30 60.27
CA THR A 128 -26.49 -17.30 59.65
C THR A 128 -25.28 -18.00 59.07
N HIS A 129 -24.78 -19.01 59.75
CA HIS A 129 -23.64 -19.82 59.26
C HIS A 129 -23.96 -20.51 57.92
N ASP A 130 -25.15 -21.17 57.83
CA ASP A 130 -25.57 -21.86 56.62
C ASP A 130 -25.84 -20.85 55.45
N SER A 131 -26.35 -19.67 55.78
CA SER A 131 -26.60 -18.63 54.77
C SER A 131 -25.32 -18.06 54.19
N ILE A 132 -24.31 -17.83 55.04
CA ILE A 132 -22.98 -17.45 54.59
C ILE A 132 -22.37 -18.54 53.72
N TYR A 133 -22.42 -19.81 54.18
CA TYR A 133 -21.89 -20.95 53.40
C TYR A 133 -22.56 -21.05 52.03
N ARG A 134 -23.90 -20.90 51.94
CA ARG A 134 -24.66 -20.90 50.66
C ARG A 134 -24.27 -19.73 49.76
N GLY A 135 -24.12 -18.51 50.31
CA GLY A 135 -23.68 -17.36 49.53
C GLY A 135 -22.25 -17.51 48.99
N LEU A 136 -21.31 -18.06 49.80
CA LEU A 136 -19.97 -18.37 49.34
C LEU A 136 -19.96 -19.48 48.28
N THR A 137 -20.76 -20.52 48.47
CA THR A 137 -20.93 -21.59 47.48
C THR A 137 -21.51 -21.07 46.19
N PHE A 138 -22.51 -20.15 46.25
CA PHE A 138 -23.05 -19.48 45.08
C PHE A 138 -21.95 -18.70 44.30
N LEU A 139 -21.08 -17.95 45.00
CA LEU A 139 -19.96 -17.25 44.37
C LEU A 139 -19.02 -18.19 43.63
N VAL A 140 -18.67 -19.33 44.25
CA VAL A 140 -17.76 -20.32 43.64
C VAL A 140 -18.41 -20.97 42.42
N VAL A 141 -19.66 -21.40 42.53
CA VAL A 141 -20.40 -22.08 41.44
C VAL A 141 -20.69 -21.10 40.27
N SER A 142 -20.92 -19.84 40.61
CA SER A 142 -21.15 -18.79 39.60
C SER A 142 -19.89 -18.31 38.90
N CYS A 143 -18.71 -18.91 39.15
CA CYS A 143 -17.51 -18.57 38.42
C CYS A 143 -17.66 -18.88 36.92
N PRO A 144 -17.49 -17.93 36.01
CA PRO A 144 -17.57 -18.19 34.58
C PRO A 144 -16.29 -18.81 34.04
N CYS A 145 -15.70 -19.77 34.79
CA CYS A 145 -14.38 -20.35 34.50
C CYS A 145 -14.31 -20.99 33.11
N ALA A 146 -15.41 -21.63 32.66
CA ALA A 146 -15.51 -22.20 31.33
C ALA A 146 -15.40 -21.11 30.24
N ILE A 147 -16.07 -19.97 30.43
CA ILE A 147 -16.00 -18.84 29.49
C ILE A 147 -14.60 -18.22 29.51
N ALA A 148 -14.02 -18.01 30.71
CA ALA A 148 -12.70 -17.42 30.90
C ALA A 148 -11.58 -18.24 30.25
N ILE A 149 -11.72 -19.54 30.13
CA ILE A 149 -10.75 -20.44 29.46
C ILE A 149 -11.09 -20.60 27.97
N SER A 150 -12.37 -20.77 27.61
CA SER A 150 -12.80 -21.08 26.26
C SER A 150 -12.55 -19.92 25.29
N ILE A 151 -12.79 -18.67 25.73
CA ILE A 151 -12.60 -17.50 24.86
C ILE A 151 -11.12 -17.32 24.46
N PRO A 152 -10.14 -17.25 25.39
CA PRO A 152 -8.72 -17.19 25.01
C PRO A 152 -8.28 -18.37 24.14
N LEU A 153 -8.74 -19.58 24.44
CA LEU A 153 -8.39 -20.76 23.64
C LEU A 153 -8.92 -20.65 22.20
N SER A 154 -10.12 -20.09 22.01
CA SER A 154 -10.70 -19.84 20.70
C SER A 154 -9.87 -18.83 19.91
N TYR A 155 -9.44 -17.72 20.54
CA TYR A 155 -8.57 -16.75 19.92
C TYR A 155 -7.21 -17.33 19.54
N PHE A 156 -6.56 -18.08 20.44
CA PHE A 156 -5.29 -18.73 20.12
C PHE A 156 -5.44 -19.72 18.97
N THR A 157 -6.54 -20.47 18.94
CA THR A 157 -6.82 -21.39 17.83
C THR A 157 -7.03 -20.64 16.53
N ALA A 158 -7.81 -19.55 16.53
CA ALA A 158 -8.06 -18.74 15.34
C ALA A 158 -6.76 -18.11 14.80
N ILE A 159 -5.94 -17.49 15.68
CA ILE A 159 -4.63 -16.93 15.32
C ILE A 159 -3.71 -18.03 14.77
N GLY A 160 -3.69 -19.21 15.40
CA GLY A 160 -2.88 -20.35 14.95
C GLY A 160 -3.31 -20.90 13.59
N VAL A 161 -4.62 -20.94 13.30
CA VAL A 161 -5.15 -21.33 11.98
C VAL A 161 -4.84 -20.28 10.93
N ALA A 162 -5.01 -19.00 11.26
CA ALA A 162 -4.63 -17.89 10.39
C ALA A 162 -3.14 -17.93 10.03
N GLY A 163 -2.26 -18.16 11.04
CA GLY A 163 -0.82 -18.27 10.84
C GLY A 163 -0.43 -19.41 9.91
N LYS A 164 -1.12 -20.56 9.97
CA LYS A 164 -0.90 -21.67 9.02
C LYS A 164 -1.27 -21.32 7.57
N ARG A 165 -2.10 -20.32 7.37
CA ARG A 165 -2.50 -19.79 6.05
C ARG A 165 -1.66 -18.59 5.60
N GLY A 166 -0.59 -18.26 6.35
CA GLY A 166 0.24 -17.11 6.04
C GLY A 166 -0.35 -15.75 6.48
N ILE A 167 -1.33 -15.76 7.41
CA ILE A 167 -1.93 -14.55 7.96
C ILE A 167 -1.44 -14.39 9.40
N LEU A 168 -0.56 -13.44 9.66
CA LEU A 168 -0.04 -13.14 10.99
C LEU A 168 -0.89 -12.06 11.65
N ILE A 169 -1.62 -12.41 12.72
CA ILE A 169 -2.44 -11.50 13.51
C ILE A 169 -1.72 -11.18 14.82
N LYS A 170 -1.41 -9.91 15.08
CA LYS A 170 -0.57 -9.48 16.22
C LYS A 170 -1.31 -9.40 17.55
N GLY A 171 -2.63 -9.57 17.54
CA GLY A 171 -3.42 -9.51 18.78
C GLY A 171 -4.86 -10.02 18.62
N SER A 172 -5.40 -10.60 19.70
CA SER A 172 -6.77 -11.13 19.70
C SER A 172 -7.86 -10.05 19.55
N ASN A 173 -7.59 -8.82 19.98
CA ASN A 173 -8.50 -7.67 19.83
C ASN A 173 -8.78 -7.35 18.36
N TYR A 174 -7.86 -7.65 17.45
CA TYR A 174 -8.08 -7.40 16.02
C TYR A 174 -9.08 -8.38 15.41
N LEU A 175 -9.22 -9.59 15.96
CA LEU A 175 -10.27 -10.52 15.54
C LEU A 175 -11.68 -10.01 15.88
N ASP A 176 -11.84 -9.38 17.05
CA ASP A 176 -13.10 -8.75 17.41
C ASP A 176 -13.43 -7.59 16.47
N ASN A 177 -12.46 -6.73 16.21
CA ASN A 177 -12.62 -5.58 15.31
C ASN A 177 -12.93 -6.00 13.88
N LEU A 178 -12.29 -7.07 13.35
CA LEU A 178 -12.60 -7.62 12.03
C LEU A 178 -14.08 -7.99 11.88
N SER A 179 -14.68 -8.57 12.94
CA SER A 179 -16.09 -8.95 12.91
C SER A 179 -17.06 -7.75 12.87
N GLU A 180 -16.59 -6.57 13.25
CA GLU A 180 -17.36 -5.32 13.29
C GLU A 180 -17.01 -4.36 12.13
N ALA A 181 -16.13 -4.78 11.22
CA ALA A 181 -15.68 -3.96 10.10
C ALA A 181 -16.82 -3.61 9.15
N THR A 182 -16.93 -2.32 8.81
CA THR A 182 -17.96 -1.78 7.91
C THR A 182 -17.38 -1.20 6.63
N SER A 183 -16.10 -0.89 6.63
CA SER A 183 -15.39 -0.34 5.47
C SER A 183 -13.96 -0.86 5.38
N ILE A 184 -13.46 -0.92 4.15
CA ILE A 184 -12.08 -1.29 3.84
C ILE A 184 -11.52 -0.34 2.78
N ILE A 185 -10.33 0.16 3.01
CA ILE A 185 -9.59 1.03 2.10
C ILE A 185 -8.36 0.25 1.63
N PHE A 186 -8.18 0.17 0.33
CA PHE A 186 -7.01 -0.43 -0.29
C PHE A 186 -6.09 0.66 -0.84
N ASP A 187 -4.80 0.56 -0.58
CA ASP A 187 -3.84 1.18 -1.49
C ASP A 187 -3.87 0.45 -2.83
N LYS A 188 -3.51 1.13 -3.92
CA LYS A 188 -3.47 0.50 -5.24
C LYS A 188 -2.18 -0.29 -5.43
N THR A 189 -1.03 0.39 -5.37
CA THR A 189 0.27 -0.11 -5.82
C THR A 189 0.83 -1.12 -4.82
N GLY A 190 1.25 -2.31 -5.33
CA GLY A 190 1.74 -3.38 -4.45
C GLY A 190 0.66 -4.06 -3.60
N THR A 191 -0.54 -3.49 -3.49
CA THR A 191 -1.67 -4.05 -2.72
C THR A 191 -2.69 -4.72 -3.64
N LEU A 192 -3.41 -3.96 -4.48
CA LEU A 192 -4.34 -4.49 -5.49
C LEU A 192 -3.63 -4.88 -6.78
N THR A 193 -2.45 -4.33 -7.00
CA THR A 193 -1.58 -4.57 -8.15
C THR A 193 -0.26 -5.20 -7.71
N ASN A 194 0.51 -5.68 -8.69
CA ASN A 194 1.77 -6.39 -8.40
C ASN A 194 2.92 -5.45 -7.96
N GLY A 195 2.72 -4.13 -7.99
CA GLY A 195 3.76 -3.14 -7.65
C GLY A 195 4.93 -3.10 -8.63
N ALA A 196 4.79 -3.76 -9.77
CA ALA A 196 5.82 -3.81 -10.78
C ALA A 196 5.19 -3.68 -12.17
N PHE A 197 5.79 -2.84 -13.00
CA PHE A 197 5.39 -2.73 -14.39
C PHE A 197 5.44 -4.08 -15.09
N THR A 198 4.37 -4.40 -15.82
CA THR A 198 4.25 -5.58 -16.66
C THR A 198 3.76 -5.18 -18.05
N VAL A 199 4.28 -5.83 -19.07
CA VAL A 199 3.77 -5.66 -20.43
C VAL A 199 2.43 -6.37 -20.53
N SER A 200 1.34 -5.60 -20.59
CA SER A 200 -0.03 -6.13 -20.65
C SER A 200 -0.47 -6.44 -22.08
N ASN A 201 -0.01 -5.66 -23.06
CA ASN A 201 -0.37 -5.86 -24.46
C ASN A 201 0.75 -5.43 -25.42
N ILE A 202 0.91 -6.15 -26.52
CA ILE A 202 1.75 -5.80 -27.67
C ILE A 202 0.88 -5.81 -28.92
N GLU A 203 0.54 -4.62 -29.41
CA GLU A 203 -0.22 -4.43 -30.63
C GLU A 203 0.73 -4.29 -31.83
N ILE A 204 0.61 -5.20 -32.80
CA ILE A 204 1.45 -5.19 -34.01
C ILE A 204 0.80 -4.31 -35.07
N ILE A 205 1.45 -3.22 -35.41
CA ILE A 205 0.99 -2.25 -36.42
C ILE A 205 1.48 -2.67 -37.82
N ASP A 206 2.76 -2.98 -37.97
CA ASP A 206 3.31 -3.49 -39.23
C ASP A 206 3.38 -5.03 -39.22
N LYS A 207 2.43 -5.66 -39.94
CA LYS A 207 2.30 -7.13 -40.05
C LYS A 207 3.50 -7.84 -40.70
N LYS A 208 4.55 -7.11 -41.11
CA LYS A 208 5.80 -7.71 -41.58
C LYS A 208 6.63 -8.31 -40.45
N TYR A 209 6.37 -7.92 -39.22
CA TYR A 209 7.07 -8.40 -38.04
C TYR A 209 6.17 -9.34 -37.24
N THR A 210 6.74 -10.42 -36.76
CA THR A 210 6.07 -11.33 -35.83
C THR A 210 6.18 -10.81 -34.39
N LYS A 211 5.33 -11.29 -33.49
CA LYS A 211 5.40 -10.93 -32.06
C LYS A 211 6.76 -11.27 -31.45
N ASP A 212 7.33 -12.41 -31.81
CA ASP A 212 8.63 -12.85 -31.28
C ASP A 212 9.79 -11.97 -31.78
N GLU A 213 9.75 -11.50 -33.03
CA GLU A 213 10.74 -10.55 -33.54
C GLU A 213 10.66 -9.20 -32.83
N ILE A 214 9.44 -8.70 -32.57
CA ILE A 214 9.21 -7.46 -31.80
C ILE A 214 9.75 -7.62 -30.38
N ILE A 215 9.42 -8.70 -29.69
CA ILE A 215 9.95 -8.97 -28.33
C ILE A 215 11.47 -9.02 -28.34
N ASN A 216 12.09 -9.70 -29.31
CA ASN A 216 13.53 -9.76 -29.42
C ASN A 216 14.17 -8.37 -29.57
N ILE A 217 13.61 -7.51 -30.43
CA ILE A 217 14.11 -6.15 -30.66
C ILE A 217 13.97 -5.32 -29.38
N LEU A 218 12.82 -5.41 -28.68
CA LEU A 218 12.56 -4.71 -27.45
C LEU A 218 13.57 -5.11 -26.36
N VAL A 219 13.72 -6.41 -26.13
CA VAL A 219 14.63 -6.93 -25.09
C VAL A 219 16.09 -6.61 -25.40
N MET A 220 16.52 -6.68 -26.68
CA MET A 220 17.87 -6.28 -27.08
C MET A 220 18.15 -4.80 -26.81
N GLY A 221 17.21 -3.92 -27.07
CA GLY A 221 17.38 -2.47 -26.83
C GLY A 221 17.37 -2.15 -25.35
N GLU A 222 16.40 -2.65 -24.61
CA GLU A 222 16.20 -2.35 -23.21
C GLU A 222 17.22 -3.04 -22.28
N SER A 223 18.01 -4.02 -22.78
CA SER A 223 19.10 -4.64 -22.01
C SER A 223 20.22 -3.67 -21.61
N TYR A 224 20.26 -2.48 -22.18
CA TYR A 224 21.21 -1.42 -21.86
C TYR A 224 20.62 -0.31 -20.98
N SER A 225 19.35 -0.41 -20.58
CA SER A 225 18.66 0.58 -19.74
C SER A 225 18.34 -0.01 -18.37
N ASP A 226 18.56 0.77 -17.30
CA ASP A 226 18.18 0.42 -15.93
C ASP A 226 16.77 0.90 -15.55
N HIS A 227 16.04 1.49 -16.49
CA HIS A 227 14.71 2.04 -16.26
C HIS A 227 13.72 0.95 -15.80
N PRO A 228 12.79 1.22 -14.86
CA PRO A 228 11.80 0.23 -14.40
C PRO A 228 11.00 -0.41 -15.53
N ILE A 229 10.64 0.37 -16.55
CA ILE A 229 9.98 -0.10 -17.77
C ILE A 229 10.86 -1.08 -18.56
N ALA A 230 12.17 -0.80 -18.68
CA ALA A 230 13.11 -1.72 -19.31
C ALA A 230 13.14 -3.07 -18.62
N LYS A 231 13.17 -3.07 -17.28
CA LYS A 231 13.11 -4.30 -16.48
C LYS A 231 11.85 -5.11 -16.73
N SER A 232 10.70 -4.46 -16.99
CA SER A 232 9.45 -5.14 -17.34
C SER A 232 9.50 -5.81 -18.70
N ILE A 233 10.14 -5.15 -19.68
CA ILE A 233 10.32 -5.69 -21.02
C ILE A 233 11.29 -6.87 -21.01
N LEU A 234 12.37 -6.79 -20.22
CA LEU A 234 13.34 -7.89 -20.08
C LEU A 234 12.72 -9.18 -19.54
N ARG A 235 11.68 -9.09 -18.72
CA ARG A 235 10.93 -10.26 -18.20
C ARG A 235 10.11 -11.00 -19.26
N LEU A 236 9.92 -10.42 -20.46
CA LEU A 236 9.21 -11.11 -21.56
C LEU A 236 9.96 -12.31 -22.11
N LYS A 237 11.26 -12.42 -21.84
CA LYS A 237 12.09 -13.50 -22.35
C LYS A 237 13.21 -13.88 -21.40
N ASP A 238 13.20 -15.13 -20.94
CA ASP A 238 14.18 -15.71 -19.98
C ASP A 238 15.49 -16.24 -20.64
N THR A 239 15.74 -15.92 -21.92
CA THR A 239 16.90 -16.46 -22.63
C THR A 239 17.98 -15.40 -22.81
N ASP A 240 19.26 -15.81 -22.67
CA ASP A 240 20.43 -15.01 -23.04
C ASP A 240 20.28 -14.46 -24.46
N ILE A 241 20.09 -13.16 -24.55
CA ILE A 241 19.98 -12.44 -25.82
C ILE A 241 21.36 -11.89 -26.17
N ASP A 242 21.83 -12.20 -27.38
CA ASP A 242 23.07 -11.67 -27.93
C ASP A 242 22.91 -10.15 -28.19
N SER A 243 23.11 -9.36 -27.14
CA SER A 243 23.05 -7.90 -27.17
C SER A 243 24.25 -7.29 -27.95
N SER A 244 25.28 -8.08 -28.31
CA SER A 244 26.44 -7.60 -29.05
C SER A 244 26.13 -7.01 -30.44
N LYS A 245 24.95 -7.31 -30.98
CA LYS A 245 24.43 -6.77 -32.25
C LYS A 245 23.92 -5.33 -32.16
N VAL A 246 23.69 -4.81 -30.97
CA VAL A 246 23.25 -3.44 -30.73
C VAL A 246 24.43 -2.48 -30.91
N LYS A 247 24.27 -1.50 -31.80
CA LYS A 247 25.25 -0.46 -32.06
C LYS A 247 24.67 0.91 -31.87
N ASN A 248 25.50 1.91 -31.53
CA ASN A 248 25.12 3.31 -31.40
C ASN A 248 23.94 3.51 -30.41
N PHE A 249 23.97 2.78 -29.30
CA PHE A 249 22.96 2.94 -28.25
C PHE A 249 22.99 4.35 -27.67
N LYS A 250 21.84 4.96 -27.50
CA LYS A 250 21.69 6.28 -26.90
C LYS A 250 20.36 6.33 -26.15
N GLU A 251 20.43 6.60 -24.87
CA GLU A 251 19.27 6.92 -24.04
C GLU A 251 18.90 8.40 -24.18
N MET A 252 17.62 8.67 -24.32
CA MET A 252 17.07 10.04 -24.48
C MET A 252 16.12 10.29 -23.31
N THR A 253 16.57 11.11 -22.37
CA THR A 253 15.85 11.45 -21.15
C THR A 253 14.39 11.81 -21.44
N GLY A 254 13.45 11.18 -20.74
CA GLY A 254 12.01 11.40 -20.84
C GLY A 254 11.39 11.02 -22.20
N LYS A 255 12.12 10.34 -23.10
CA LYS A 255 11.62 9.98 -24.45
C LYS A 255 11.76 8.50 -24.76
N GLY A 256 12.83 7.84 -24.26
CA GLY A 256 13.14 6.44 -24.54
C GLY A 256 14.55 6.24 -25.08
N ILE A 257 14.78 5.16 -25.84
CA ILE A 257 16.08 4.73 -26.33
C ILE A 257 16.14 4.72 -27.86
N SER A 258 17.36 4.90 -28.40
CA SER A 258 17.67 4.80 -29.82
C SER A 258 18.90 3.93 -30.00
N PHE A 259 18.86 3.00 -30.96
CA PHE A 259 20.01 2.17 -31.31
C PHE A 259 19.95 1.71 -32.78
N THR A 260 20.99 1.04 -33.23
CA THR A 260 21.08 0.45 -34.57
C THR A 260 21.17 -1.07 -34.44
N LEU A 261 20.28 -1.79 -35.12
CA LEU A 261 20.24 -3.25 -35.19
C LEU A 261 20.14 -3.66 -36.65
N ASP A 262 21.05 -4.51 -37.14
CA ASP A 262 21.07 -4.98 -38.53
C ASP A 262 20.98 -3.83 -39.57
N ASN A 263 21.74 -2.74 -39.34
CA ASN A 263 21.76 -1.51 -40.14
C ASN A 263 20.42 -0.73 -40.16
N LYS A 264 19.42 -1.09 -39.35
CA LYS A 264 18.17 -0.36 -39.17
C LYS A 264 18.23 0.50 -37.92
N LYS A 265 17.70 1.71 -38.01
CA LYS A 265 17.56 2.59 -36.87
C LYS A 265 16.32 2.20 -36.08
N ILE A 266 16.51 1.84 -34.82
CA ILE A 266 15.43 1.47 -33.88
C ILE A 266 15.24 2.62 -32.90
N LEU A 267 13.98 2.93 -32.62
CA LEU A 267 13.55 3.86 -31.57
C LEU A 267 12.50 3.15 -30.72
N ILE A 268 12.70 3.13 -29.41
CA ILE A 268 11.73 2.60 -28.44
C ILE A 268 11.49 3.72 -27.44
N GLY A 269 10.24 4.13 -27.24
CA GLY A 269 9.92 5.19 -26.30
C GLY A 269 8.48 5.67 -26.38
N ASN A 270 8.16 6.71 -25.60
CA ASN A 270 6.83 7.27 -25.49
C ASN A 270 6.39 8.07 -26.74
N SER A 271 5.18 8.64 -26.70
CA SER A 271 4.60 9.44 -27.80
C SER A 271 5.43 10.67 -28.18
N LYS A 272 6.28 11.21 -27.27
CA LYS A 272 7.19 12.34 -27.58
C LYS A 272 8.28 11.93 -28.58
N LEU A 273 8.66 10.64 -28.60
CA LEU A 273 9.63 10.09 -29.56
C LEU A 273 8.98 9.72 -30.89
N CYS A 274 7.71 9.31 -30.85
CA CYS A 274 6.95 8.88 -32.02
C CYS A 274 5.94 9.93 -32.48
N LYS A 275 6.38 10.90 -33.29
CA LYS A 275 5.52 12.01 -33.78
C LYS A 275 4.30 11.59 -34.63
N LYS A 276 4.14 10.32 -34.96
CA LYS A 276 3.06 9.77 -35.82
C LYS A 276 2.31 8.61 -35.14
N CYS A 277 2.47 8.42 -33.86
CA CYS A 277 1.80 7.35 -33.12
C CYS A 277 0.50 7.93 -32.51
N GLU A 278 -0.65 7.42 -32.97
CA GLU A 278 -1.97 7.91 -32.60
C GLU A 278 -2.60 7.12 -31.42
N ASN A 279 -1.90 6.11 -30.89
CA ASN A 279 -2.42 5.22 -29.83
C ASN A 279 -1.97 5.68 -28.46
N GLU A 280 -2.80 5.44 -27.44
CA GLU A 280 -2.54 5.73 -26.01
C GLU A 280 -1.58 4.72 -25.33
N ALA A 281 -0.79 3.98 -26.12
CA ALA A 281 0.16 3.01 -25.57
C ALA A 281 1.30 3.70 -24.82
N THR A 282 1.83 3.00 -23.80
CA THR A 282 2.92 3.52 -22.97
C THR A 282 4.22 3.68 -23.77
N ILE A 283 4.50 2.72 -24.67
CA ILE A 283 5.73 2.68 -25.48
C ILE A 283 5.38 2.36 -26.94
N HIS A 284 6.17 2.94 -27.83
CA HIS A 284 6.10 2.73 -29.29
C HIS A 284 7.44 2.23 -29.83
N LEU A 285 7.39 1.20 -30.65
CA LEU A 285 8.53 0.70 -31.42
C LEU A 285 8.51 1.27 -32.82
N ASN A 286 9.57 1.97 -33.19
CA ASN A 286 9.79 2.48 -34.54
C ASN A 286 11.03 1.85 -35.16
N ILE A 287 10.92 1.45 -36.43
CA ILE A 287 12.04 0.94 -37.25
C ILE A 287 12.14 1.80 -38.50
N ASP A 288 13.29 2.43 -38.71
CA ASP A 288 13.55 3.33 -39.84
C ASP A 288 12.48 4.44 -40.01
N GLY A 289 11.95 4.95 -38.89
CA GLY A 289 10.93 6.01 -38.86
C GLY A 289 9.50 5.53 -39.12
N LYS A 290 9.26 4.22 -39.19
CA LYS A 290 7.92 3.63 -39.30
C LYS A 290 7.50 3.06 -37.95
N HIS A 291 6.28 3.35 -37.55
CA HIS A 291 5.65 2.74 -36.36
C HIS A 291 5.35 1.26 -36.61
N VAL A 292 5.94 0.39 -35.81
CA VAL A 292 5.89 -1.08 -36.00
C VAL A 292 5.01 -1.75 -34.95
N ALA A 293 5.08 -1.31 -33.71
CA ALA A 293 4.29 -1.85 -32.63
C ALA A 293 4.02 -0.81 -31.54
N SER A 294 2.90 -0.99 -30.85
CA SER A 294 2.54 -0.29 -29.62
C SER A 294 2.55 -1.27 -28.46
N ILE A 295 3.19 -0.88 -27.36
CA ILE A 295 3.35 -1.69 -26.16
C ILE A 295 2.66 -0.97 -25.01
N THR A 296 1.66 -1.65 -24.40
CA THR A 296 1.01 -1.16 -23.18
C THR A 296 1.67 -1.80 -21.99
N ILE A 297 2.08 -0.94 -21.05
CA ILE A 297 2.70 -1.34 -19.79
C ILE A 297 1.80 -0.84 -18.68
N ASP A 298 1.35 -1.77 -17.85
CA ASP A 298 0.49 -1.50 -16.72
C ASP A 298 1.07 -2.13 -15.46
N ASP A 299 0.69 -1.60 -14.31
CA ASP A 299 0.84 -2.31 -13.05
C ASP A 299 -0.29 -3.35 -12.96
N GLY A 300 0.04 -4.59 -13.26
CA GLY A 300 -0.93 -5.68 -13.39
C GLY A 300 -1.75 -5.88 -12.11
N ILE A 301 -3.08 -5.94 -12.26
CA ILE A 301 -3.99 -6.28 -11.16
C ILE A 301 -3.64 -7.70 -10.68
N LYS A 302 -3.55 -7.90 -9.35
CA LYS A 302 -3.30 -9.22 -8.75
C LYS A 302 -4.42 -10.20 -9.11
N ASN A 303 -4.04 -11.45 -9.36
CA ASN A 303 -5.01 -12.52 -9.55
C ASN A 303 -5.95 -12.57 -8.33
N ASN A 304 -7.23 -12.87 -8.56
CA ASN A 304 -8.24 -12.99 -7.50
C ASN A 304 -8.60 -11.68 -6.75
N ALA A 305 -8.01 -10.51 -7.07
CA ALA A 305 -8.34 -9.25 -6.41
C ALA A 305 -9.82 -8.88 -6.58
N LYS A 306 -10.38 -9.05 -7.78
CA LYS A 306 -11.80 -8.80 -8.05
C LYS A 306 -12.72 -9.74 -7.25
N GLU A 307 -12.36 -11.02 -7.15
CA GLU A 307 -13.12 -12.00 -6.37
C GLU A 307 -13.10 -11.68 -4.89
N ALA A 308 -11.93 -11.28 -4.37
CA ALA A 308 -11.78 -10.83 -2.98
C ALA A 308 -12.65 -9.63 -2.66
N ILE A 309 -12.66 -8.60 -3.52
CA ILE A 309 -13.50 -7.41 -3.36
C ILE A 309 -14.99 -7.76 -3.43
N THR A 310 -15.40 -8.60 -4.39
CA THR A 310 -16.78 -9.06 -4.50
C THR A 310 -17.24 -9.78 -3.23
N LYS A 311 -16.37 -10.60 -2.64
CA LYS A 311 -16.65 -11.32 -1.40
C LYS A 311 -16.76 -10.37 -0.20
N LEU A 312 -15.89 -9.36 -0.08
CA LEU A 312 -16.00 -8.33 0.95
C LEU A 312 -17.31 -7.54 0.85
N LYS A 313 -17.70 -7.15 -0.35
CA LYS A 313 -19.00 -6.50 -0.60
C LYS A 313 -20.19 -7.39 -0.22
N SER A 314 -20.09 -8.71 -0.40
CA SER A 314 -21.11 -9.66 0.03
C SER A 314 -21.28 -9.72 1.56
N TYR A 315 -20.25 -9.34 2.32
CA TYR A 315 -20.30 -9.17 3.78
C TYR A 315 -20.88 -7.81 4.21
N GLY A 316 -21.22 -6.94 3.25
CA GLY A 316 -21.73 -5.59 3.53
C GLY A 316 -20.62 -4.57 3.81
N ILE A 317 -19.37 -4.89 3.50
CA ILE A 317 -18.21 -4.01 3.69
C ILE A 317 -18.10 -3.07 2.49
N LYS A 318 -18.10 -1.77 2.75
CA LYS A 318 -17.90 -0.74 1.72
C LYS A 318 -16.42 -0.64 1.34
N THR A 319 -16.13 -0.64 0.04
CA THR A 319 -14.77 -0.71 -0.50
C THR A 319 -14.30 0.63 -1.04
N TYR A 320 -13.07 1.00 -0.70
CA TYR A 320 -12.41 2.23 -1.14
C TYR A 320 -11.05 1.89 -1.76
N MET A 321 -10.59 2.70 -2.71
CA MET A 321 -9.23 2.66 -3.22
C MET A 321 -8.59 4.04 -3.12
N PHE A 322 -7.41 4.13 -2.54
CA PHE A 322 -6.58 5.32 -2.44
C PHE A 322 -5.31 5.12 -3.27
N THR A 323 -4.93 6.11 -4.08
CA THR A 323 -3.73 6.02 -4.93
C THR A 323 -3.13 7.39 -5.24
N GLY A 324 -1.82 7.44 -5.46
CA GLY A 324 -1.12 8.60 -6.01
C GLY A 324 -1.27 8.78 -7.51
N ASP A 325 -1.79 7.77 -8.23
CA ASP A 325 -1.98 7.79 -9.67
C ASP A 325 -2.87 8.91 -10.16
N LYS A 326 -2.71 9.24 -11.45
CA LYS A 326 -3.60 10.10 -12.19
C LYS A 326 -5.02 9.53 -12.26
N LYS A 327 -5.99 10.44 -12.33
CA LYS A 327 -7.41 10.14 -12.34
C LYS A 327 -7.82 9.01 -13.28
N ASP A 328 -7.38 9.05 -14.54
CA ASP A 328 -7.82 8.11 -15.58
C ASP A 328 -7.36 6.68 -15.30
N VAL A 329 -6.12 6.51 -14.85
CA VAL A 329 -5.54 5.20 -14.45
C VAL A 329 -6.25 4.65 -13.23
N ALA A 330 -6.45 5.48 -12.21
CA ALA A 330 -7.12 5.08 -10.98
C ALA A 330 -8.57 4.63 -11.23
N LEU A 331 -9.31 5.38 -12.05
CA LEU A 331 -10.70 5.05 -12.39
C LEU A 331 -10.79 3.75 -13.20
N ASP A 332 -9.90 3.50 -14.15
CA ASP A 332 -9.89 2.27 -14.94
C ASP A 332 -9.71 1.03 -14.05
N ILE A 333 -8.72 1.05 -13.15
CA ILE A 333 -8.46 -0.06 -12.22
C ILE A 333 -9.62 -0.22 -11.23
N GLY A 334 -10.10 0.86 -10.64
CA GLY A 334 -11.19 0.79 -9.68
C GLY A 334 -12.50 0.26 -10.27
N HIS A 335 -12.82 0.61 -11.52
CA HIS A 335 -13.97 0.07 -12.24
C HIS A 335 -13.79 -1.41 -12.62
N LYS A 336 -12.59 -1.83 -13.04
CA LYS A 336 -12.29 -3.25 -13.30
C LYS A 336 -12.49 -4.12 -12.07
N LEU A 337 -12.15 -3.59 -10.90
CA LEU A 337 -12.27 -4.26 -9.60
C LEU A 337 -13.64 -4.08 -8.93
N ASP A 338 -14.52 -3.23 -9.46
CA ASP A 338 -15.83 -2.90 -8.86
C ASP A 338 -15.71 -2.27 -7.45
N ILE A 339 -14.79 -1.33 -7.28
CA ILE A 339 -14.60 -0.54 -6.05
C ILE A 339 -15.70 0.51 -5.93
N ASP A 340 -16.24 0.72 -4.71
CA ASP A 340 -17.36 1.66 -4.49
C ASP A 340 -16.93 3.14 -4.55
N GLU A 341 -15.76 3.48 -3.99
CA GLU A 341 -15.22 4.85 -4.03
C GLU A 341 -13.73 4.85 -4.33
N ILE A 342 -13.30 5.76 -5.20
CA ILE A 342 -11.91 5.89 -5.67
C ILE A 342 -11.41 7.29 -5.37
N LYS A 343 -10.24 7.40 -4.72
CA LYS A 343 -9.51 8.66 -4.51
C LYS A 343 -8.15 8.54 -5.21
N TYR A 344 -7.78 9.56 -5.95
CA TYR A 344 -6.61 9.58 -6.83
C TYR A 344 -5.78 10.84 -6.61
N GLU A 345 -4.55 10.88 -7.17
CA GLU A 345 -3.60 12.00 -7.08
C GLU A 345 -3.29 12.39 -5.61
N MET A 346 -3.19 11.37 -4.72
CA MET A 346 -3.04 11.56 -3.28
C MET A 346 -1.58 11.47 -2.85
N LEU A 347 -1.16 12.39 -2.00
CA LEU A 347 0.07 12.27 -1.20
C LEU A 347 -0.20 11.45 0.08
N PRO A 348 0.84 10.95 0.77
CA PRO A 348 0.67 10.22 2.03
C PRO A 348 -0.13 11.00 3.09
N THR A 349 0.06 12.32 3.15
CA THR A 349 -0.71 13.23 4.02
C THR A 349 -2.20 13.24 3.67
N ASP A 350 -2.52 13.24 2.37
CA ASP A 350 -3.90 13.24 1.89
C ASP A 350 -4.59 11.90 2.18
N LYS A 351 -3.85 10.78 2.02
CA LYS A 351 -4.34 9.45 2.40
C LYS A 351 -4.72 9.40 3.88
N PHE A 352 -3.86 9.96 4.75
CA PHE A 352 -4.12 10.00 6.19
C PHE A 352 -5.38 10.82 6.52
N GLU A 353 -5.52 12.05 5.98
CA GLU A 353 -6.69 12.90 6.20
C GLU A 353 -7.98 12.27 5.64
N CYS A 354 -7.91 11.64 4.47
CA CYS A 354 -9.05 10.95 3.90
C CYS A 354 -9.44 9.71 4.71
N TYR A 355 -8.46 8.97 5.26
CA TYR A 355 -8.73 7.87 6.17
C TYR A 355 -9.53 8.35 7.39
N GLU A 356 -9.12 9.45 8.05
CA GLU A 356 -9.84 10.02 9.20
C GLU A 356 -11.31 10.31 8.85
N LYS A 357 -11.57 10.95 7.71
CA LYS A 357 -12.92 11.27 7.26
C LYS A 357 -13.78 10.03 7.00
N VAL A 358 -13.19 8.96 6.44
CA VAL A 358 -13.88 7.69 6.20
C VAL A 358 -14.15 6.99 7.53
N SER A 359 -13.16 6.95 8.44
CA SER A 359 -13.28 6.31 9.75
C SER A 359 -14.34 6.98 10.64
N GLU A 360 -14.46 8.32 10.62
CA GLU A 360 -15.51 9.04 11.36
C GLU A 360 -16.94 8.62 10.96
N SER A 361 -17.12 8.20 9.71
CA SER A 361 -18.43 7.82 9.15
C SER A 361 -18.74 6.33 9.29
N ASN A 362 -17.78 5.52 9.73
CA ASN A 362 -17.86 4.06 9.79
C ASN A 362 -17.53 3.55 11.18
N LYS A 363 -17.99 2.33 11.52
CA LYS A 363 -17.79 1.75 12.85
C LYS A 363 -16.34 1.28 13.04
N ILE A 364 -15.85 0.48 12.11
CA ILE A 364 -14.47 0.00 12.03
C ILE A 364 -14.04 0.07 10.57
N THR A 365 -12.93 0.74 10.33
CA THR A 365 -12.33 0.91 9.00
C THR A 365 -11.00 0.20 8.93
N ILE A 366 -10.90 -0.74 7.99
CA ILE A 366 -9.65 -1.45 7.67
C ILE A 366 -8.87 -0.63 6.65
N PHE A 367 -7.55 -0.55 6.80
CA PHE A 367 -6.65 -0.04 5.77
C PHE A 367 -5.68 -1.14 5.35
N VAL A 368 -5.53 -1.34 4.04
CA VAL A 368 -4.63 -2.34 3.44
C VAL A 368 -3.60 -1.63 2.58
N GLY A 369 -2.32 -1.84 2.85
CA GLY A 369 -1.20 -1.26 2.10
C GLY A 369 0.03 -2.16 2.11
N ASP A 370 1.03 -1.85 1.28
CA ASP A 370 2.24 -2.68 1.13
C ASP A 370 3.51 -1.97 1.60
N GLY A 371 3.51 -0.66 1.69
CA GLY A 371 4.69 0.16 1.71
C GLY A 371 4.93 1.03 2.94
N ILE A 372 6.14 1.60 2.95
CA ILE A 372 6.58 2.60 3.93
C ILE A 372 5.70 3.85 3.87
N ASN A 373 5.19 4.19 2.68
CA ASN A 373 4.36 5.37 2.44
C ASN A 373 3.03 5.31 3.16
N ASP A 374 2.50 4.10 3.35
CA ASP A 374 1.23 3.84 4.01
C ASP A 374 1.37 3.59 5.51
N ALA A 375 2.61 3.51 6.03
CA ALA A 375 2.87 3.23 7.44
C ALA A 375 2.14 4.18 8.40
N PRO A 376 2.01 5.51 8.15
CA PRO A 376 1.22 6.39 9.01
C PRO A 376 -0.26 6.01 9.04
N VAL A 377 -0.84 5.64 7.90
CA VAL A 377 -2.26 5.25 7.80
C VAL A 377 -2.48 3.86 8.39
N LEU A 378 -1.59 2.89 8.09
CA LEU A 378 -1.60 1.55 8.67
C LEU A 378 -1.59 1.59 10.20
N LYS A 379 -0.70 2.40 10.76
CA LYS A 379 -0.55 2.57 12.22
C LYS A 379 -1.75 3.25 12.87
N ARG A 380 -2.38 4.20 12.17
CA ARG A 380 -3.56 4.93 12.63
C ARG A 380 -4.84 4.11 12.50
N ALA A 381 -4.93 3.26 11.52
CA ALA A 381 -6.14 2.52 11.18
C ALA A 381 -6.72 1.74 12.38
N ASP A 382 -8.04 1.57 12.41
CA ASP A 382 -8.69 0.69 13.39
C ASP A 382 -8.14 -0.73 13.25
N ILE A 383 -7.89 -1.15 12.01
CA ILE A 383 -7.11 -2.35 11.66
C ILE A 383 -6.24 -2.02 10.45
N GLY A 384 -4.92 -2.03 10.65
CA GLY A 384 -3.94 -1.94 9.57
C GLY A 384 -3.52 -3.34 9.09
N ILE A 385 -3.67 -3.61 7.80
CA ILE A 385 -3.24 -4.86 7.17
C ILE A 385 -2.10 -4.54 6.20
N SER A 386 -0.92 -5.15 6.40
CA SER A 386 0.18 -5.03 5.45
C SER A 386 0.30 -6.26 4.57
N MET A 387 0.64 -6.02 3.29
CA MET A 387 1.04 -7.05 2.35
C MET A 387 2.52 -7.39 2.63
N GLY A 388 2.82 -8.67 2.88
CA GLY A 388 4.14 -9.13 3.34
C GLY A 388 5.16 -9.37 2.24
N GLY A 389 5.42 -8.39 1.37
CA GLY A 389 6.52 -8.44 0.40
C GLY A 389 7.90 -8.31 1.07
N VAL A 390 8.94 -8.82 0.42
CA VAL A 390 10.34 -8.68 0.87
C VAL A 390 10.75 -7.22 0.84
N GLY A 391 11.01 -6.60 2.00
CA GLY A 391 11.52 -5.23 2.13
C GLY A 391 10.60 -4.23 2.83
N ALA A 392 9.44 -4.66 3.32
CA ALA A 392 8.45 -3.78 3.97
C ALA A 392 8.50 -3.84 5.51
N ASP A 393 9.69 -3.92 6.13
CA ASP A 393 9.83 -4.06 7.59
C ASP A 393 9.07 -2.99 8.38
N SER A 394 9.07 -1.74 7.90
CA SER A 394 8.35 -0.63 8.55
C SER A 394 6.82 -0.74 8.39
N ALA A 395 6.32 -1.23 7.26
CA ALA A 395 4.89 -1.48 7.07
C ALA A 395 4.43 -2.66 7.93
N ILE A 396 5.26 -3.73 7.98
CA ILE A 396 5.04 -4.86 8.88
C ILE A 396 4.98 -4.37 10.32
N GLU A 397 5.92 -3.53 10.78
CA GLU A 397 5.92 -3.01 12.14
C GLU A 397 4.68 -2.15 12.45
N ALA A 398 4.25 -1.33 11.51
CA ALA A 398 3.12 -0.41 11.64
C ALA A 398 1.75 -1.10 11.61
N SER A 399 1.64 -2.29 11.02
CA SER A 399 0.37 -3.00 10.81
C SER A 399 -0.04 -3.87 12.01
N ASP A 400 -1.30 -4.24 12.07
CA ASP A 400 -1.89 -5.15 13.07
C ASP A 400 -1.98 -6.59 12.56
N ILE A 401 -2.13 -6.73 11.25
CA ILE A 401 -2.21 -8.00 10.53
C ILE A 401 -1.24 -7.95 9.35
N VAL A 402 -0.52 -9.04 9.12
CA VAL A 402 0.41 -9.18 8.00
C VAL A 402 0.01 -10.38 7.14
N LEU A 403 -0.13 -10.15 5.85
CA LEU A 403 -0.35 -11.21 4.86
C LEU A 403 0.99 -11.63 4.28
N MET A 404 1.52 -12.78 4.68
CA MET A 404 2.85 -13.26 4.29
C MET A 404 2.94 -13.67 2.81
N SER A 405 1.81 -14.04 2.20
CA SER A 405 1.75 -14.52 0.81
C SER A 405 1.51 -13.44 -0.23
N ASP A 406 1.41 -12.19 0.14
CA ASP A 406 1.13 -11.07 -0.78
C ASP A 406 -0.12 -11.25 -1.67
N GLU A 407 -1.09 -12.06 -1.22
CA GLU A 407 -2.32 -12.37 -1.95
C GLU A 407 -3.55 -11.72 -1.32
N VAL A 408 -4.27 -10.91 -2.11
CA VAL A 408 -5.47 -10.17 -1.68
C VAL A 408 -6.62 -11.13 -1.28
N GLU A 409 -6.63 -12.33 -1.82
CA GLU A 409 -7.69 -13.33 -1.56
C GLU A 409 -7.76 -13.79 -0.09
N HIS A 410 -6.70 -13.58 0.68
CA HIS A 410 -6.69 -13.91 2.11
C HIS A 410 -7.44 -12.89 2.98
N ILE A 411 -7.70 -11.67 2.49
CA ILE A 411 -8.37 -10.63 3.26
C ILE A 411 -9.81 -11.02 3.64
N PRO A 412 -10.65 -11.57 2.75
CA PRO A 412 -12.01 -11.96 3.07
C PRO A 412 -12.14 -13.37 3.72
N GLN A 413 -11.06 -14.01 4.12
CA GLN A 413 -11.04 -15.35 4.76
C GLN A 413 -11.13 -15.26 6.27
#